data_d16b3626d9385c6c7486003da3489ee1
#
_entry.id   d16b3626d9385c6c7486003da3489ee1
#
_cell.length_a   1.000
_cell.length_b   1.000
_cell.length_c   1.000
_cell.angle_alpha   90.00
_cell.angle_beta   90.00
_cell.angle_gamma   90.00
#
_symmetry.space_group_name_H-M   'P 1'
#
loop_
_entity.id
_entity.type
_entity.pdbx_description
1 polymer ?
#
loop_
_entity_poly.entity_id
_entity_poly.type
_entity_poly.pdbx_seq_one_letter_code
_entity_poly.pdbx_strand_id
1 'polypeptide(L)'
;IRLKKLQKNKEIHVTKSVFKNFSVVPIVDSNKTVIKIITSETSSFKNKKGIKIFSQEIPVVIMAGGEGKRLLPHTAILPKPLIPYQGKSMAEHIIKRFENYGFKKFILTLQYKSKLMEAYFSNIFKKKISFIFEKKPLGTAGSLKKLENKLESFFVINCDTLINCDYISLLNFHNENKNDLTIVASRKIEKLKYGSCEISKNGYLKKIKEKPELSFLANTGCYLFNSKILKLIKKNEKLDMNT
;
A
#
# COMPACT_ATOMS: atom_id res chain seq x y z
N ILE A 1 -23.86 11.43 -19.60
CA ILE A 1 -24.83 10.34 -19.36
C ILE A 1 -26.10 10.97 -18.82
N ARG A 2 -27.21 10.84 -19.57
CA ARG A 2 -28.53 11.36 -19.17
C ARG A 2 -29.17 10.36 -18.21
N LEU A 3 -29.24 10.71 -16.92
CA LEU A 3 -29.98 9.89 -15.96
C LEU A 3 -31.46 10.32 -15.97
N LYS A 4 -32.37 9.39 -16.27
CA LYS A 4 -33.80 9.61 -16.08
C LYS A 4 -34.07 9.85 -14.60
N LYS A 5 -34.91 10.88 -14.29
CA LYS A 5 -35.36 11.34 -12.96
C LYS A 5 -34.90 10.49 -11.78
N LEU A 6 -33.91 10.99 -11.02
CA LEU A 6 -33.53 10.40 -9.74
C LEU A 6 -34.54 10.84 -8.67
N GLN A 7 -35.23 9.89 -8.06
CA GLN A 7 -35.92 10.12 -6.79
C GLN A 7 -34.85 10.50 -5.73
N LYS A 8 -35.16 11.50 -4.92
CA LYS A 8 -34.34 11.89 -3.75
C LYS A 8 -33.97 10.62 -2.98
N ASN A 9 -32.66 10.33 -2.83
CA ASN A 9 -32.06 9.21 -2.10
C ASN A 9 -31.66 7.93 -2.86
N LYS A 10 -31.61 7.89 -4.19
CA LYS A 10 -30.97 6.75 -4.87
C LYS A 10 -29.47 7.01 -5.06
N GLU A 11 -28.64 6.07 -4.59
CA GLU A 11 -27.20 6.10 -4.86
C GLU A 11 -26.93 5.92 -6.35
N ILE A 12 -26.07 6.79 -6.90
CA ILE A 12 -25.68 6.73 -8.30
C ILE A 12 -24.47 5.82 -8.40
N HIS A 13 -24.65 4.65 -9.01
CA HIS A 13 -23.56 3.74 -9.31
C HIS A 13 -23.06 3.96 -10.74
N VAL A 14 -21.80 4.37 -10.87
CA VAL A 14 -21.12 4.44 -12.17
C VAL A 14 -20.28 3.18 -12.33
N THR A 15 -20.55 2.40 -13.39
CA THR A 15 -19.87 1.15 -13.64
C THR A 15 -18.41 1.37 -14.07
N LYS A 16 -17.53 0.42 -13.74
CA LYS A 16 -16.09 0.47 -14.13
C LYS A 16 -15.88 0.64 -15.64
N SER A 17 -16.84 0.20 -16.47
CA SER A 17 -16.76 0.33 -17.92
C SER A 17 -16.74 1.78 -18.40
N VAL A 18 -17.42 2.70 -17.69
CA VAL A 18 -17.43 4.12 -18.03
C VAL A 18 -16.05 4.76 -17.86
N PHE A 19 -15.29 4.31 -16.85
CA PHE A 19 -13.95 4.82 -16.57
C PHE A 19 -12.85 4.25 -17.48
N LYS A 20 -13.17 3.32 -18.39
CA LYS A 20 -12.22 2.92 -19.44
C LYS A 20 -11.91 4.07 -20.41
N ASN A 21 -12.91 4.93 -20.64
CA ASN A 21 -12.81 6.00 -21.63
C ASN A 21 -12.78 7.42 -21.04
N PHE A 22 -13.15 7.57 -19.74
CA PHE A 22 -13.25 8.89 -19.09
C PHE A 22 -12.66 8.83 -17.69
N SER A 23 -11.71 9.69 -17.40
CA SER A 23 -11.14 9.84 -16.04
C SER A 23 -12.09 10.56 -15.08
N VAL A 24 -13.04 11.33 -15.61
CA VAL A 24 -14.00 12.16 -14.87
C VAL A 24 -15.39 12.02 -15.47
N VAL A 25 -16.40 11.80 -14.62
CA VAL A 25 -17.81 11.70 -15.03
C VAL A 25 -18.63 12.71 -14.24
N PRO A 26 -19.11 13.79 -14.86
CA PRO A 26 -20.03 14.72 -14.23
C PRO A 26 -21.44 14.12 -14.14
N ILE A 27 -22.09 14.30 -13.00
CA ILE A 27 -23.49 13.98 -12.79
C ILE A 27 -24.25 15.28 -12.86
N VAL A 28 -25.24 15.34 -13.70
CA VAL A 28 -26.06 16.55 -13.91
C VAL A 28 -27.52 16.29 -13.56
N ASP A 29 -28.23 17.36 -13.13
CA ASP A 29 -29.66 17.35 -12.90
C ASP A 29 -30.45 17.45 -14.23
N SER A 30 -31.79 17.61 -14.12
CA SER A 30 -32.67 17.77 -15.27
C SER A 30 -32.37 19.05 -16.07
N ASN A 31 -31.78 20.07 -15.44
CA ASN A 31 -31.43 21.36 -16.02
C ASN A 31 -29.98 21.37 -16.57
N LYS A 32 -29.34 20.24 -16.63
CA LYS A 32 -27.91 20.06 -17.03
C LYS A 32 -26.90 20.73 -16.09
N THR A 33 -27.31 21.14 -14.89
CA THR A 33 -26.38 21.66 -13.88
C THR A 33 -25.61 20.53 -13.25
N VAL A 34 -24.29 20.69 -13.09
CA VAL A 34 -23.41 19.66 -12.47
C VAL A 34 -23.67 19.65 -10.97
N ILE A 35 -24.27 18.56 -10.48
CA ILE A 35 -24.58 18.36 -9.07
C ILE A 35 -23.51 17.52 -8.35
N LYS A 36 -22.70 16.77 -9.11
CA LYS A 36 -21.63 15.94 -8.58
C LYS A 36 -20.63 15.58 -9.67
N ILE A 37 -19.38 15.46 -9.27
CA ILE A 37 -18.31 14.94 -10.13
C ILE A 37 -17.83 13.60 -9.54
N ILE A 38 -17.74 12.57 -10.37
CA ILE A 38 -17.17 11.27 -10.00
C ILE A 38 -15.90 11.07 -10.83
N THR A 39 -14.77 10.85 -10.17
CA THR A 39 -13.50 10.49 -10.80
C THR A 39 -13.27 8.98 -10.71
N SER A 40 -12.36 8.43 -11.52
CA SER A 40 -11.92 7.04 -11.38
C SER A 40 -11.43 6.74 -9.97
N GLU A 41 -10.81 7.71 -9.31
CA GLU A 41 -10.34 7.62 -7.92
C GLU A 41 -11.50 7.64 -6.92
N THR A 42 -12.49 8.53 -7.09
CA THR A 42 -13.65 8.60 -6.18
C THR A 42 -14.65 7.47 -6.38
N SER A 43 -14.73 6.87 -7.57
CA SER A 43 -15.58 5.70 -7.81
C SER A 43 -15.06 4.43 -7.13
N SER A 44 -13.74 4.35 -6.92
CA SER A 44 -13.10 3.23 -6.24
C SER A 44 -13.24 3.28 -4.71
N PHE A 45 -13.63 4.43 -4.15
CA PHE A 45 -13.56 4.71 -2.71
C PHE A 45 -14.88 4.83 -1.98
N LYS A 46 -16.01 4.70 -2.65
CA LYS A 46 -17.23 4.55 -1.86
C LYS A 46 -17.24 3.16 -1.24
N ASN A 47 -16.91 3.14 0.06
CA ASN A 47 -17.37 2.07 0.94
C ASN A 47 -18.76 1.65 0.45
N LYS A 48 -18.91 0.42 0.01
CA LYS A 48 -20.23 -0.18 -0.14
C LYS A 48 -20.90 0.01 1.23
N LYS A 49 -21.76 1.02 1.37
CA LYS A 49 -22.64 1.13 2.54
C LYS A 49 -23.40 -0.19 2.57
N GLY A 50 -23.09 -1.03 3.57
CA GLY A 50 -23.67 -2.36 3.70
C GLY A 50 -22.67 -3.49 3.90
N ILE A 51 -21.37 -3.31 3.63
CA ILE A 51 -20.39 -4.29 4.11
C ILE A 51 -20.28 -4.07 5.61
N LYS A 52 -20.79 -5.01 6.41
CA LYS A 52 -20.42 -5.11 7.82
C LYS A 52 -18.89 -5.20 7.83
N ILE A 53 -18.21 -4.12 8.27
CA ILE A 53 -16.77 -4.14 8.48
C ILE A 53 -16.57 -5.03 9.70
N PHE A 54 -16.30 -6.32 9.46
CA PHE A 54 -15.91 -7.22 10.54
C PHE A 54 -14.57 -6.76 11.06
N SER A 55 -14.40 -6.80 12.39
CA SER A 55 -13.12 -6.54 13.01
C SER A 55 -12.09 -7.54 12.46
N GLN A 56 -11.03 -7.02 11.83
CA GLN A 56 -9.94 -7.85 11.38
C GLN A 56 -8.92 -7.98 12.51
N GLU A 57 -8.79 -9.19 13.04
CA GLU A 57 -7.83 -9.49 14.11
C GLU A 57 -6.39 -9.68 13.61
N ILE A 58 -6.23 -9.76 12.28
CA ILE A 58 -4.94 -9.87 11.62
C ILE A 58 -4.15 -8.56 11.80
N PRO A 59 -2.93 -8.61 12.33
CA PRO A 59 -2.13 -7.42 12.56
C PRO A 59 -1.51 -6.88 11.27
N VAL A 60 -1.24 -5.58 11.27
CA VAL A 60 -0.53 -4.87 10.21
C VAL A 60 0.83 -4.42 10.76
N VAL A 61 1.91 -4.96 10.19
CA VAL A 61 3.28 -4.61 10.55
C VAL A 61 3.75 -3.49 9.61
N ILE A 62 4.11 -2.35 10.18
CA ILE A 62 4.64 -1.20 9.45
C ILE A 62 6.15 -1.15 9.65
N MET A 63 6.91 -1.26 8.55
CA MET A 63 8.37 -1.24 8.56
C MET A 63 8.88 0.20 8.73
N ALA A 64 9.21 0.58 9.95
CA ALA A 64 9.53 1.96 10.34
C ALA A 64 10.94 2.14 10.95
N GLY A 65 11.80 1.11 10.87
CA GLY A 65 13.15 1.11 11.46
C GLY A 65 14.23 1.82 10.65
N GLY A 66 13.97 2.13 9.37
CA GLY A 66 14.97 2.67 8.47
C GLY A 66 15.32 4.15 8.72
N GLU A 67 16.56 4.53 8.45
CA GLU A 67 17.07 5.93 8.60
C GLU A 67 16.51 6.89 7.55
N GLY A 68 16.04 6.39 6.40
CA GLY A 68 15.50 7.24 5.34
C GLY A 68 16.52 8.12 4.62
N LYS A 69 17.77 7.65 4.45
CA LYS A 69 18.91 8.42 3.87
C LYS A 69 18.61 9.15 2.56
N ARG A 70 17.74 8.59 1.70
CA ARG A 70 17.35 9.23 0.43
C ARG A 70 16.53 10.51 0.59
N LEU A 71 15.99 10.75 1.78
CA LEU A 71 15.17 11.91 2.12
C LEU A 71 15.91 12.95 2.97
N LEU A 72 17.24 12.84 3.06
CA LEU A 72 18.04 13.91 3.68
C LEU A 72 17.88 15.23 2.91
N PRO A 73 17.86 16.38 3.60
CA PRO A 73 18.09 16.57 5.04
C PRO A 73 16.86 16.35 5.94
N HIS A 74 15.66 16.14 5.40
CA HIS A 74 14.42 16.05 6.19
C HIS A 74 14.49 14.96 7.27
N THR A 75 15.06 13.80 6.95
CA THR A 75 15.18 12.68 7.89
C THR A 75 16.28 12.85 8.94
N ALA A 76 17.12 13.87 8.81
CA ALA A 76 18.05 14.25 9.89
C ALA A 76 17.30 14.72 11.13
N ILE A 77 16.14 15.35 10.97
CA ILE A 77 15.31 15.86 12.06
C ILE A 77 14.17 14.89 12.37
N LEU A 78 13.32 14.56 11.40
CA LEU A 78 12.15 13.71 11.56
C LEU A 78 12.41 12.33 10.94
N PRO A 79 12.15 11.22 11.67
CA PRO A 79 12.21 9.91 11.07
C PRO A 79 11.18 9.79 9.93
N LYS A 80 11.52 9.02 8.89
CA LYS A 80 10.73 8.88 7.66
C LYS A 80 9.22 8.64 7.89
N PRO A 81 8.78 7.77 8.84
CA PRO A 81 7.36 7.56 9.10
C PRO A 81 6.61 8.79 9.63
N LEU A 82 7.33 9.76 10.20
CA LEU A 82 6.75 11.01 10.72
C LEU A 82 6.76 12.17 9.72
N ILE A 83 7.32 11.99 8.52
CA ILE A 83 7.27 13.04 7.49
C ILE A 83 5.80 13.40 7.21
N PRO A 84 5.46 14.70 7.30
CA PRO A 84 4.07 15.13 7.14
C PRO A 84 3.65 15.08 5.68
N TYR A 85 2.43 14.58 5.46
CA TYR A 85 1.74 14.59 4.19
C TYR A 85 0.27 14.93 4.44
N GLN A 86 -0.25 15.97 3.82
CA GLN A 86 -1.65 16.41 3.98
C GLN A 86 -2.11 16.48 5.47
N GLY A 87 -1.30 17.11 6.32
CA GLY A 87 -1.63 17.36 7.72
C GLY A 87 -1.49 16.17 8.69
N LYS A 88 -0.98 15.02 8.22
CA LYS A 88 -0.71 13.83 9.04
C LYS A 88 0.63 13.21 8.69
N SER A 89 1.17 12.38 9.56
CA SER A 89 2.36 11.62 9.23
C SER A 89 2.07 10.52 8.19
N MET A 90 3.08 10.11 7.41
CA MET A 90 2.93 9.03 6.43
C MET A 90 2.40 7.75 7.06
N ALA A 91 2.91 7.36 8.22
CA ALA A 91 2.46 6.16 8.89
C ALA A 91 1.01 6.28 9.42
N GLU A 92 0.55 7.48 9.82
CA GLU A 92 -0.85 7.70 10.17
C GLU A 92 -1.79 7.47 8.98
N HIS A 93 -1.42 7.90 7.78
CA HIS A 93 -2.21 7.63 6.58
C HIS A 93 -2.35 6.14 6.32
N ILE A 94 -1.27 5.37 6.51
CA ILE A 94 -1.30 3.91 6.37
C ILE A 94 -2.24 3.30 7.41
N ILE A 95 -2.07 3.64 8.69
CA ILE A 95 -2.91 3.13 9.78
C ILE A 95 -4.38 3.44 9.51
N LYS A 96 -4.72 4.70 9.20
CA LYS A 96 -6.10 5.13 8.91
C LYS A 96 -6.70 4.37 7.73
N ARG A 97 -5.90 4.09 6.70
CA ARG A 97 -6.35 3.33 5.55
C ARG A 97 -6.73 1.90 5.94
N PHE A 98 -5.91 1.20 6.73
CA PHE A 98 -6.23 -0.13 7.24
C PHE A 98 -7.40 -0.11 8.23
N GLU A 99 -7.50 0.90 9.12
CA GLU A 99 -8.66 1.08 10.00
C GLU A 99 -9.98 1.17 9.23
N ASN A 100 -9.99 1.82 8.06
CA ASN A 100 -11.18 1.90 7.20
C ASN A 100 -11.65 0.54 6.66
N TYR A 101 -10.79 -0.49 6.68
CA TYR A 101 -11.10 -1.88 6.35
C TYR A 101 -11.29 -2.77 7.58
N GLY A 102 -11.33 -2.19 8.79
CA GLY A 102 -11.62 -2.89 10.04
C GLY A 102 -10.40 -3.48 10.76
N PHE A 103 -9.19 -3.24 10.29
CA PHE A 103 -7.95 -3.67 10.98
C PHE A 103 -7.74 -2.82 12.24
N LYS A 104 -7.40 -3.47 13.35
CA LYS A 104 -7.30 -2.81 14.68
C LYS A 104 -5.95 -2.97 15.36
N LYS A 105 -5.12 -3.90 14.89
CA LYS A 105 -3.83 -4.22 15.50
C LYS A 105 -2.69 -3.77 14.59
N PHE A 106 -1.85 -2.89 15.09
CA PHE A 106 -0.70 -2.36 14.35
C PHE A 106 0.59 -2.63 15.11
N ILE A 107 1.64 -2.99 14.40
CA ILE A 107 2.97 -3.24 14.94
C ILE A 107 3.95 -2.38 14.15
N LEU A 108 4.70 -1.52 14.83
CA LEU A 108 5.76 -0.75 14.18
C LEU A 108 7.12 -1.35 14.52
N THR A 109 7.93 -1.64 13.50
CA THR A 109 9.34 -1.96 13.74
C THR A 109 10.14 -0.67 13.87
N LEU A 110 10.89 -0.50 14.93
CA LEU A 110 11.60 0.73 15.28
C LEU A 110 13.09 0.49 15.50
N GLN A 111 13.92 1.37 14.93
CA GLN A 111 15.35 1.41 15.20
C GLN A 111 15.82 2.88 15.29
N TYR A 112 15.83 3.58 14.14
CA TYR A 112 16.24 4.97 14.08
C TYR A 112 15.24 5.87 14.81
N LYS A 113 15.74 6.69 15.73
CA LYS A 113 14.94 7.61 16.60
C LYS A 113 13.73 6.94 17.24
N SER A 114 13.90 5.69 17.69
CA SER A 114 12.81 4.85 18.21
C SER A 114 12.04 5.49 19.36
N LYS A 115 12.71 6.21 20.29
CA LYS A 115 12.03 6.90 21.41
C LYS A 115 11.06 7.99 20.95
N LEU A 116 11.45 8.78 19.93
CA LEU A 116 10.57 9.79 19.33
C LEU A 116 9.36 9.15 18.66
N MET A 117 9.57 8.08 17.92
CA MET A 117 8.51 7.33 17.27
C MET A 117 7.54 6.71 18.27
N GLU A 118 8.05 6.07 19.32
CA GLU A 118 7.26 5.49 20.39
C GLU A 118 6.40 6.54 21.08
N ALA A 119 7.00 7.67 21.50
CA ALA A 119 6.26 8.76 22.15
C ALA A 119 5.15 9.31 21.26
N TYR A 120 5.42 9.55 19.98
CA TYR A 120 4.44 10.07 19.04
C TYR A 120 3.26 9.12 18.84
N PHE A 121 3.51 7.87 18.49
CA PHE A 121 2.45 6.92 18.14
C PHE A 121 1.69 6.40 19.36
N SER A 122 2.33 6.26 20.52
CA SER A 122 1.66 5.89 21.77
C SER A 122 0.64 6.95 22.18
N ASN A 123 0.95 8.23 21.98
CA ASN A 123 0.03 9.32 22.30
C ASN A 123 -1.21 9.33 21.40
N ILE A 124 -1.02 9.15 20.08
CA ILE A 124 -2.10 9.26 19.09
C ILE A 124 -2.97 7.99 19.04
N PHE A 125 -2.36 6.81 19.06
CA PHE A 125 -3.05 5.54 18.82
C PHE A 125 -3.24 4.67 20.06
N LYS A 126 -2.66 5.08 21.20
CA LYS A 126 -2.81 4.39 22.48
C LYS A 126 -2.57 2.87 22.37
N LYS A 127 -3.55 2.05 22.85
CA LYS A 127 -3.45 0.58 22.89
C LYS A 127 -3.53 -0.12 21.52
N LYS A 128 -3.75 0.60 20.42
CA LYS A 128 -3.87 0.00 19.08
C LYS A 128 -2.51 -0.33 18.45
N ILE A 129 -1.42 0.24 18.95
CA ILE A 129 -0.08 0.08 18.44
C ILE A 129 0.80 -0.64 19.44
N SER A 130 1.61 -1.56 18.93
CA SER A 130 2.74 -2.17 19.63
C SER A 130 4.02 -1.96 18.84
N PHE A 131 5.17 -2.10 19.51
CA PHE A 131 6.47 -1.78 18.95
C PHE A 131 7.42 -2.98 18.99
N ILE A 132 8.21 -3.13 17.93
CA ILE A 132 9.34 -4.05 17.86
C ILE A 132 10.60 -3.21 17.75
N PHE A 133 11.42 -3.21 18.80
CA PHE A 133 12.68 -2.47 18.81
C PHE A 133 13.81 -3.33 18.23
N GLU A 134 14.54 -2.78 17.29
CA GLU A 134 15.75 -3.38 16.70
C GLU A 134 16.98 -2.75 17.35
N LYS A 135 17.90 -3.59 17.87
CA LYS A 135 19.19 -3.12 18.43
C LYS A 135 20.16 -2.68 17.33
N LYS A 136 20.05 -3.27 16.13
CA LYS A 136 20.83 -2.96 14.93
C LYS A 136 19.91 -3.06 13.70
N PRO A 137 20.22 -2.39 12.60
CA PRO A 137 19.42 -2.48 11.38
C PRO A 137 19.41 -3.93 10.85
N LEU A 138 18.23 -4.55 10.80
CA LEU A 138 18.05 -5.93 10.33
C LEU A 138 17.49 -6.01 8.91
N GLY A 139 17.39 -4.89 8.21
CA GLY A 139 16.75 -4.84 6.89
C GLY A 139 15.23 -4.91 6.97
N THR A 140 14.60 -5.00 5.82
CA THR A 140 13.13 -4.97 5.73
C THR A 140 12.45 -6.30 6.06
N ALA A 141 13.19 -7.42 6.12
CA ALA A 141 12.66 -8.74 6.46
C ALA A 141 13.19 -9.28 7.80
N GLY A 142 14.45 -8.99 8.16
CA GLY A 142 15.10 -9.60 9.33
C GLY A 142 14.41 -9.29 10.67
N SER A 143 13.81 -8.11 10.83
CA SER A 143 13.07 -7.74 12.03
C SER A 143 11.80 -8.59 12.25
N LEU A 144 11.21 -9.11 11.17
CA LEU A 144 10.00 -9.93 11.22
C LEU A 144 10.22 -11.26 11.97
N LYS A 145 11.46 -11.75 12.07
CA LYS A 145 11.80 -12.95 12.86
C LYS A 145 11.31 -12.85 14.31
N LYS A 146 11.20 -11.64 14.87
CA LYS A 146 10.70 -11.42 16.23
C LYS A 146 9.19 -11.70 16.39
N LEU A 147 8.48 -11.87 15.28
CA LEU A 147 7.04 -12.20 15.22
C LEU A 147 6.79 -13.71 15.07
N GLU A 148 7.84 -14.51 14.88
CA GLU A 148 7.73 -15.97 14.79
C GLU A 148 6.98 -16.53 16.01
N ASN A 149 6.04 -17.46 15.77
CA ASN A 149 5.18 -18.10 16.77
C ASN A 149 4.25 -17.14 17.56
N LYS A 150 4.16 -15.87 17.18
CA LYS A 150 3.27 -14.88 17.83
C LYS A 150 2.03 -14.55 17.00
N LEU A 151 2.10 -14.81 15.71
CA LEU A 151 1.06 -14.49 14.73
C LEU A 151 0.84 -15.69 13.81
N GLU A 152 -0.35 -15.78 13.20
CA GLU A 152 -0.61 -16.76 12.13
C GLU A 152 -0.37 -16.15 10.76
N SER A 153 -1.12 -15.10 10.44
CA SER A 153 -0.94 -14.31 9.22
C SER A 153 -0.94 -12.83 9.55
N PHE A 154 -0.25 -12.03 8.79
CA PHE A 154 -0.16 -10.59 9.01
C PHE A 154 0.22 -9.84 7.74
N PHE A 155 -0.24 -8.59 7.64
CA PHE A 155 0.24 -7.66 6.64
C PHE A 155 1.61 -7.11 7.02
N VAL A 156 2.45 -6.88 6.03
CA VAL A 156 3.70 -6.12 6.15
C VAL A 156 3.67 -5.01 5.12
N ILE A 157 3.93 -3.77 5.54
CA ILE A 157 3.92 -2.63 4.63
C ILE A 157 5.06 -1.66 4.97
N ASN A 158 5.71 -1.10 3.96
CA ASN A 158 6.68 -0.04 4.15
C ASN A 158 6.00 1.24 4.66
N CYS A 159 6.67 1.99 5.52
CA CYS A 159 6.12 3.20 6.15
C CYS A 159 5.86 4.38 5.19
N ASP A 160 6.25 4.26 3.93
CA ASP A 160 6.06 5.26 2.88
C ASP A 160 5.18 4.76 1.72
N THR A 161 4.51 3.64 1.91
CA THR A 161 3.67 3.02 0.88
C THR A 161 2.20 3.33 1.11
N LEU A 162 1.61 4.10 0.20
CA LEU A 162 0.17 4.35 0.17
C LEU A 162 -0.40 3.72 -1.10
N ILE A 163 -1.05 2.57 -0.96
CA ILE A 163 -1.70 1.86 -2.07
C ILE A 163 -3.21 1.95 -1.97
N ASN A 164 -3.80 2.05 -3.14
CA ASN A 164 -5.24 2.03 -3.29
C ASN A 164 -5.69 0.64 -3.73
N CYS A 165 -5.91 -0.25 -2.76
CA CYS A 165 -6.40 -1.59 -3.01
C CYS A 165 -7.45 -1.99 -1.99
N ASP A 166 -8.17 -3.07 -2.27
CA ASP A 166 -9.08 -3.71 -1.32
C ASP A 166 -8.30 -4.73 -0.48
N TYR A 167 -7.96 -4.34 0.74
CA TYR A 167 -7.19 -5.19 1.66
C TYR A 167 -7.95 -6.45 2.08
N ILE A 168 -9.29 -6.43 2.09
CA ILE A 168 -10.08 -7.63 2.40
C ILE A 168 -10.00 -8.64 1.26
N SER A 169 -10.12 -8.17 0.01
CA SER A 169 -9.94 -9.05 -1.15
C SER A 169 -8.54 -9.66 -1.22
N LEU A 170 -7.49 -8.90 -0.85
CA LEU A 170 -6.13 -9.42 -0.74
C LEU A 170 -6.00 -10.51 0.33
N LEU A 171 -6.62 -10.28 1.50
CA LEU A 171 -6.63 -11.25 2.59
C LEU A 171 -7.35 -12.53 2.20
N ASN A 172 -8.51 -12.43 1.57
CA ASN A 172 -9.27 -13.58 1.08
C ASN A 172 -8.45 -14.37 0.07
N PHE A 173 -7.84 -13.69 -0.92
CA PHE A 173 -6.96 -14.32 -1.90
C PHE A 173 -5.80 -15.08 -1.25
N HIS A 174 -5.15 -14.48 -0.25
CA HIS A 174 -4.06 -15.12 0.49
C HIS A 174 -4.52 -16.41 1.18
N ASN A 175 -5.65 -16.35 1.88
CA ASN A 175 -6.19 -17.46 2.67
C ASN A 175 -6.75 -18.59 1.78
N GLU A 176 -7.54 -18.25 0.75
CA GLU A 176 -8.15 -19.21 -0.18
C GLU A 176 -7.09 -20.03 -0.93
N ASN A 177 -5.98 -19.37 -1.32
CA ASN A 177 -4.87 -20.04 -1.99
C ASN A 177 -3.85 -20.66 -1.01
N LYS A 178 -4.06 -20.52 0.30
CA LYS A 178 -3.13 -21.00 1.35
C LYS A 178 -1.68 -20.56 1.11
N ASN A 179 -1.50 -19.33 0.66
CA ASN A 179 -0.18 -18.81 0.32
C ASN A 179 0.68 -18.63 1.58
N ASP A 180 1.97 -18.92 1.49
CA ASP A 180 2.93 -18.56 2.53
C ASP A 180 3.32 -17.08 2.46
N LEU A 181 3.34 -16.53 1.23
CA LEU A 181 3.61 -15.12 0.95
C LEU A 181 2.75 -14.65 -0.22
N THR A 182 2.09 -13.50 -0.06
CA THR A 182 1.44 -12.78 -1.15
C THR A 182 2.10 -11.41 -1.32
N ILE A 183 2.59 -11.10 -2.51
CA ILE A 183 3.24 -9.84 -2.85
C ILE A 183 2.24 -8.96 -3.61
N VAL A 184 2.04 -7.74 -3.14
CA VAL A 184 1.21 -6.76 -3.84
C VAL A 184 2.07 -6.00 -4.84
N ALA A 185 1.77 -6.16 -6.12
CA ALA A 185 2.48 -5.48 -7.20
C ALA A 185 1.57 -4.49 -7.94
N SER A 186 2.15 -3.40 -8.40
CA SER A 186 1.47 -2.40 -9.22
C SER A 186 1.99 -2.48 -10.65
N ARG A 187 1.07 -2.55 -11.61
CA ARG A 187 1.47 -2.45 -13.02
C ARG A 187 1.94 -1.04 -13.33
N LYS A 188 3.16 -0.92 -13.82
CA LYS A 188 3.75 0.32 -14.31
C LYS A 188 3.91 0.25 -15.82
N ILE A 189 3.64 1.37 -16.46
CA ILE A 189 3.88 1.56 -17.91
C ILE A 189 4.78 2.78 -18.04
N GLU A 190 5.96 2.58 -18.59
CA GLU A 190 6.92 3.65 -18.87
C GLU A 190 7.09 3.79 -20.38
N LYS A 191 6.90 5.02 -20.88
CA LYS A 191 7.17 5.37 -22.28
C LYS A 191 8.63 5.81 -22.39
N LEU A 192 9.41 5.08 -23.15
CA LEU A 192 10.76 5.52 -23.48
C LEU A 192 10.69 6.74 -24.40
N LYS A 193 11.56 7.72 -24.15
CA LYS A 193 11.61 8.94 -24.98
C LYS A 193 12.37 8.73 -26.28
N TYR A 194 13.06 7.61 -26.42
CA TYR A 194 13.96 7.27 -27.54
C TYR A 194 13.52 5.96 -28.20
N GLY A 195 13.95 5.76 -29.45
CA GLY A 195 13.85 4.48 -30.10
C GLY A 195 14.71 3.42 -29.39
N SER A 196 14.22 2.20 -29.25
CA SER A 196 15.00 1.06 -28.77
C SER A 196 15.42 0.15 -29.92
N CYS A 197 16.68 -0.29 -29.90
CA CYS A 197 17.24 -1.24 -30.86
C CYS A 197 17.44 -2.60 -30.17
N GLU A 198 16.94 -3.66 -30.77
CA GLU A 198 17.26 -5.04 -30.44
C GLU A 198 18.36 -5.55 -31.36
N ILE A 199 19.48 -6.01 -30.79
CA ILE A 199 20.62 -6.54 -31.56
C ILE A 199 20.80 -8.04 -31.35
N SER A 200 21.37 -8.74 -32.31
CA SER A 200 21.82 -10.13 -32.19
C SER A 200 23.13 -10.23 -31.41
N LYS A 201 23.52 -11.46 -31.01
CA LYS A 201 24.84 -11.72 -30.39
C LYS A 201 26.02 -11.24 -31.25
N ASN A 202 25.84 -11.22 -32.58
CA ASN A 202 26.85 -10.81 -33.53
C ASN A 202 26.79 -9.33 -33.91
N GLY A 203 26.02 -8.49 -33.15
CA GLY A 203 25.92 -7.05 -33.38
C GLY A 203 24.95 -6.61 -34.50
N TYR A 204 24.29 -7.53 -35.22
CA TYR A 204 23.31 -7.16 -36.25
C TYR A 204 22.02 -6.65 -35.65
N LEU A 205 21.47 -5.57 -36.21
CA LEU A 205 20.18 -5.02 -35.85
C LEU A 205 19.06 -6.02 -36.18
N LYS A 206 18.25 -6.37 -35.18
CA LYS A 206 17.07 -7.23 -35.33
C LYS A 206 15.78 -6.43 -35.46
N LYS A 207 15.65 -5.38 -34.66
CA LYS A 207 14.42 -4.59 -34.61
C LYS A 207 14.68 -3.19 -34.04
N ILE A 208 13.94 -2.22 -34.57
CA ILE A 208 13.82 -0.87 -33.99
C ILE A 208 12.37 -0.67 -33.60
N LYS A 209 12.18 -0.12 -32.40
CA LYS A 209 10.86 0.33 -31.91
C LYS A 209 10.99 1.78 -31.48
N GLU A 210 10.26 2.67 -32.15
CA GLU A 210 10.21 4.09 -31.78
C GLU A 210 9.37 4.28 -30.52
N LYS A 211 9.93 4.94 -29.51
CA LYS A 211 9.28 5.30 -28.23
C LYS A 211 8.44 4.18 -27.63
N PRO A 212 8.99 2.98 -27.41
CA PRO A 212 8.22 1.84 -26.94
C PRO A 212 7.70 2.05 -25.52
N GLU A 213 6.55 1.42 -25.22
CA GLU A 213 6.03 1.31 -23.87
C GLU A 213 6.55 0.05 -23.20
N LEU A 214 7.19 0.21 -22.04
CA LEU A 214 7.61 -0.89 -21.18
C LEU A 214 6.56 -1.09 -20.09
N SER A 215 6.00 -2.29 -20.01
CA SER A 215 5.06 -2.67 -18.97
C SER A 215 5.69 -3.70 -18.04
N PHE A 216 5.73 -3.39 -16.75
CA PHE A 216 6.29 -4.29 -15.72
C PHE A 216 5.49 -4.21 -14.42
N LEU A 217 5.66 -5.23 -13.57
CA LEU A 217 5.09 -5.25 -12.23
C LEU A 217 6.11 -4.69 -11.24
N ALA A 218 5.79 -3.55 -10.64
CA ALA A 218 6.60 -2.94 -9.60
C ALA A 218 6.16 -3.45 -8.22
N ASN A 219 7.10 -3.91 -7.41
CA ASN A 219 6.85 -4.26 -6.02
C ASN A 219 6.42 -3.01 -5.25
N THR A 220 5.26 -3.08 -4.58
CA THR A 220 4.72 -1.94 -3.84
C THR A 220 5.28 -1.79 -2.44
N GLY A 221 5.94 -2.81 -1.91
CA GLY A 221 6.34 -2.86 -0.50
C GLY A 221 5.17 -3.18 0.44
N CYS A 222 4.12 -3.81 -0.07
CA CYS A 222 3.02 -4.36 0.72
C CYS A 222 2.90 -5.87 0.48
N TYR A 223 2.78 -6.62 1.56
CA TYR A 223 2.82 -8.07 1.56
C TYR A 223 1.82 -8.64 2.55
N LEU A 224 1.39 -9.89 2.33
CA LEU A 224 0.78 -10.73 3.36
C LEU A 224 1.68 -11.93 3.60
N PHE A 225 1.94 -12.19 4.85
CA PHE A 225 2.77 -13.30 5.33
C PHE A 225 1.94 -14.31 6.09
N ASN A 226 2.17 -15.59 5.83
CA ASN A 226 1.94 -16.63 6.81
C ASN A 226 3.18 -16.74 7.70
N SER A 227 3.02 -16.82 9.02
CA SER A 227 4.15 -16.82 9.96
C SER A 227 5.12 -17.99 9.76
N LYS A 228 4.68 -19.07 9.10
CA LYS A 228 5.53 -20.22 8.78
C LYS A 228 6.79 -19.82 8.01
N ILE A 229 6.69 -18.84 7.11
CA ILE A 229 7.81 -18.36 6.31
C ILE A 229 8.92 -17.72 7.18
N LEU A 230 8.57 -17.22 8.37
CA LEU A 230 9.54 -16.62 9.29
C LEU A 230 10.58 -17.62 9.80
N LYS A 231 10.31 -18.91 9.69
CA LYS A 231 11.30 -19.96 9.99
C LYS A 231 12.53 -19.91 9.08
N LEU A 232 12.36 -19.41 7.86
CA LEU A 232 13.44 -19.25 6.89
C LEU A 232 14.37 -18.08 7.24
N ILE A 233 13.93 -17.13 8.06
CA ILE A 233 14.74 -16.00 8.49
C ILE A 233 15.59 -16.41 9.69
N LYS A 234 16.90 -16.24 9.58
CA LYS A 234 17.81 -16.50 10.70
C LYS A 234 17.74 -15.38 11.74
N LYS A 235 17.92 -15.74 13.01
CA LYS A 235 17.88 -14.79 14.11
C LYS A 235 19.04 -13.79 14.01
N ASN A 236 18.71 -12.48 14.13
CA ASN A 236 19.69 -11.36 14.08
C ASN A 236 20.47 -11.23 12.76
N GLU A 237 20.03 -11.86 11.70
CA GLU A 237 20.56 -11.67 10.36
C GLU A 237 19.93 -10.47 9.68
N LYS A 238 20.75 -9.71 8.95
CA LYS A 238 20.26 -8.62 8.09
C LYS A 238 19.73 -9.23 6.80
N LEU A 239 18.44 -9.05 6.56
CA LEU A 239 17.75 -9.57 5.37
C LEU A 239 16.79 -8.51 4.85
N ASP A 240 16.84 -8.25 3.56
CA ASP A 240 15.88 -7.39 2.87
C ASP A 240 14.81 -8.21 2.14
N MET A 241 13.62 -7.59 1.89
CA MET A 241 12.51 -8.27 1.22
C MET A 241 12.79 -8.64 -0.25
N ASN A 242 13.84 -8.07 -0.84
CA ASN A 242 14.19 -8.27 -2.24
C ASN A 242 15.34 -9.29 -2.44
N THR A 243 15.76 -9.91 -1.38
CA THR A 243 16.79 -10.95 -1.38
C THR A 243 16.17 -12.31 -1.12
#